data_195942ed989f50a7303e790fb0139210
#
_entry.id   195942ed989f50a7303e790fb0139210
#
_cell.length_a   1.000
_cell.length_b   1.000
_cell.length_c   1.000
_cell.angle_alpha   90.00
_cell.angle_beta   90.00
_cell.angle_gamma   90.00
#
_symmetry.space_group_name_H-M   'P 1'
#
loop_
_entity.id
_entity.type
_entity.pdbx_description
1 polymer ?
#
loop_
_entity_poly.entity_id
_entity_poly.type
_entity_poly.pdbx_seq_one_letter_code
_entity_poly.pdbx_strand_id
1 'polypeptide(L)'
;EASDLSQPAQELGLQVKTTEPFGRQGGSEGVSANRQVIQAAFSEEVLEDGSNSSVIELDPNTVGVVRVKEHNKPKQLPLEQVAESIRAQLTKVRASEAVKAKGEEQLAALREGQTPVSQADAKQGWTVVEAATRSQEGVEPAVLQALFRMPKPEAADKPSFAGISLGNGDFVIIRLNGVSQPEQVLSEDDKAMYGRFLASRAGQQDFAAFRKQLEEKADIERF
;
A
#
# COMPACT_ATOMS: atom_id res chain seq x y z
N GLU A 1 -22.04 -8.80 37.77
CA GLU A 1 -21.72 -8.93 36.33
C GLU A 1 -22.03 -10.36 35.89
N ALA A 2 -22.75 -10.52 34.76
CA ALA A 2 -23.09 -11.83 34.25
C ALA A 2 -21.82 -12.57 33.81
N SER A 3 -21.67 -13.82 34.26
CA SER A 3 -20.50 -14.64 33.95
C SER A 3 -20.40 -15.06 32.48
N ASP A 4 -21.49 -14.90 31.72
CA ASP A 4 -21.58 -15.14 30.27
C ASP A 4 -22.68 -14.30 29.63
N LEU A 5 -22.94 -14.47 28.33
CA LEU A 5 -23.99 -13.78 27.59
C LEU A 5 -25.37 -14.46 27.70
N SER A 6 -25.47 -15.66 28.27
CA SER A 6 -26.67 -16.47 28.24
C SER A 6 -27.77 -15.86 29.12
N GLN A 7 -27.45 -15.41 30.33
CA GLN A 7 -28.40 -14.83 31.25
C GLN A 7 -28.99 -13.51 30.75
N PRO A 8 -28.17 -12.51 30.33
CA PRO A 8 -28.71 -11.26 29.76
C PRO A 8 -29.52 -11.49 28.48
N ALA A 9 -29.09 -12.44 27.64
CA ALA A 9 -29.81 -12.78 26.43
C ALA A 9 -31.21 -13.35 26.73
N GLN A 10 -31.31 -14.23 27.73
CA GLN A 10 -32.60 -14.82 28.14
C GLN A 10 -33.54 -13.76 28.72
N GLU A 11 -33.05 -12.84 29.57
CA GLU A 11 -33.84 -11.76 30.14
C GLU A 11 -34.40 -10.80 29.08
N LEU A 12 -33.65 -10.57 28.02
CA LEU A 12 -34.00 -9.70 26.89
C LEU A 12 -34.72 -10.44 25.74
N GLY A 13 -34.91 -11.74 25.82
CA GLY A 13 -35.51 -12.55 24.77
C GLY A 13 -34.64 -12.66 23.50
N LEU A 14 -33.33 -12.48 23.64
CA LEU A 14 -32.35 -12.53 22.55
C LEU A 14 -31.72 -13.91 22.43
N GLN A 15 -31.13 -14.19 21.26
CA GLN A 15 -30.40 -15.44 21.01
C GLN A 15 -28.89 -15.17 20.95
N VAL A 16 -28.11 -15.92 21.75
CA VAL A 16 -26.66 -15.92 21.62
C VAL A 16 -26.27 -16.72 20.37
N LYS A 17 -25.48 -16.10 19.51
CA LYS A 17 -24.92 -16.73 18.32
C LYS A 17 -23.43 -16.93 18.48
N THR A 18 -22.88 -18.03 17.98
CA THR A 18 -21.46 -18.32 17.99
C THR A 18 -20.93 -18.15 16.54
N THR A 19 -19.84 -17.45 16.37
CA THR A 19 -19.12 -17.34 15.10
C THR A 19 -18.11 -18.49 14.96
N GLU A 20 -17.67 -18.74 13.72
CA GLU A 20 -16.45 -19.52 13.51
C GLU A 20 -15.23 -18.76 14.12
N PRO A 21 -14.18 -19.48 14.50
CA PRO A 21 -12.94 -18.86 14.98
C PRO A 21 -12.35 -17.89 13.92
N PHE A 22 -11.95 -16.71 14.36
CA PHE A 22 -11.34 -15.72 13.48
C PHE A 22 -10.09 -15.09 14.12
N GLY A 23 -9.19 -14.61 13.29
CA GLY A 23 -7.98 -13.94 13.72
C GLY A 23 -8.12 -12.41 13.78
N ARG A 24 -7.02 -11.70 14.09
CA ARG A 24 -6.98 -10.22 14.14
C ARG A 24 -7.28 -9.54 12.79
N GLN A 25 -7.26 -10.28 11.69
CA GLN A 25 -7.66 -9.81 10.37
C GLN A 25 -9.18 -9.92 10.13
N GLY A 26 -9.90 -10.52 11.08
CA GLY A 26 -11.33 -10.79 10.99
C GLY A 26 -11.66 -12.13 10.35
N GLY A 27 -12.95 -12.44 10.33
CA GLY A 27 -13.53 -13.57 9.63
C GLY A 27 -14.01 -13.17 8.23
N SER A 28 -14.47 -14.15 7.46
CA SER A 28 -14.92 -13.95 6.09
C SER A 28 -16.32 -13.34 5.99
N GLU A 29 -17.18 -13.50 7.00
CA GLU A 29 -18.59 -13.16 6.92
C GLU A 29 -19.20 -12.69 8.25
N GLY A 30 -20.30 -11.95 8.15
CA GLY A 30 -21.13 -11.56 9.30
C GLY A 30 -20.42 -10.65 10.30
N VAL A 31 -20.75 -10.82 11.57
CA VAL A 31 -20.21 -9.97 12.65
C VAL A 31 -18.71 -10.12 12.84
N SER A 32 -18.12 -11.28 12.48
CA SER A 32 -16.70 -11.51 12.56
C SER A 32 -15.87 -10.70 11.54
N ALA A 33 -16.49 -10.15 10.50
CA ALA A 33 -15.88 -9.24 9.53
C ALA A 33 -15.99 -7.76 9.96
N ASN A 34 -16.80 -7.44 10.98
CA ASN A 34 -16.96 -6.08 11.46
C ASN A 34 -15.74 -5.64 12.27
N ARG A 35 -15.15 -4.50 11.89
CA ARG A 35 -13.92 -4.00 12.50
C ARG A 35 -14.05 -3.70 13.99
N GLN A 36 -15.19 -3.20 14.43
CA GLN A 36 -15.44 -2.87 15.85
C GLN A 36 -15.56 -4.16 16.67
N VAL A 37 -16.21 -5.20 16.12
CA VAL A 37 -16.29 -6.52 16.75
C VAL A 37 -14.90 -7.15 16.89
N ILE A 38 -14.07 -7.08 15.83
CA ILE A 38 -12.70 -7.58 15.87
C ILE A 38 -11.90 -6.85 16.95
N GLN A 39 -11.98 -5.52 16.98
CA GLN A 39 -11.28 -4.71 17.97
C GLN A 39 -11.71 -5.05 19.40
N ALA A 40 -13.00 -5.21 19.65
CA ALA A 40 -13.54 -5.57 20.95
C ALA A 40 -13.14 -7.01 21.37
N ALA A 41 -13.26 -7.98 20.45
CA ALA A 41 -12.91 -9.38 20.73
C ALA A 41 -11.41 -9.57 21.05
N PHE A 42 -10.53 -8.71 20.50
CA PHE A 42 -9.09 -8.75 20.73
C PHE A 42 -8.58 -7.71 21.73
N SER A 43 -9.49 -7.03 22.47
CA SER A 43 -9.12 -6.19 23.61
C SER A 43 -8.64 -7.07 24.79
N GLU A 44 -7.81 -6.51 25.65
CA GLU A 44 -7.29 -7.21 26.82
C GLU A 44 -8.43 -7.70 27.74
N GLU A 45 -9.40 -6.83 27.99
CA GLU A 45 -10.56 -7.08 28.82
C GLU A 45 -11.41 -8.29 28.35
N VAL A 46 -11.64 -8.40 27.02
CA VAL A 46 -12.48 -9.47 26.46
C VAL A 46 -11.67 -10.73 26.19
N LEU A 47 -10.42 -10.58 25.70
CA LEU A 47 -9.59 -11.71 25.28
C LEU A 47 -8.87 -12.42 26.44
N GLU A 48 -8.30 -11.63 27.37
CA GLU A 48 -7.48 -12.18 28.47
C GLU A 48 -8.29 -12.32 29.74
N ASP A 49 -9.11 -11.31 30.12
CA ASP A 49 -9.92 -11.35 31.34
C ASP A 49 -11.23 -12.15 31.15
N GLY A 50 -11.58 -12.44 29.89
CA GLY A 50 -12.80 -13.18 29.56
C GLY A 50 -14.08 -12.43 29.92
N SER A 51 -14.04 -11.11 29.94
CA SER A 51 -15.20 -10.24 30.20
C SER A 51 -16.11 -10.12 28.97
N ASN A 52 -17.32 -9.63 29.17
CA ASN A 52 -18.16 -9.21 28.06
C ASN A 52 -17.66 -7.86 27.54
N SER A 53 -17.74 -7.62 26.24
CA SER A 53 -17.41 -6.31 25.67
C SER A 53 -18.42 -5.25 26.13
N SER A 54 -18.04 -3.97 26.01
CA SER A 54 -19.01 -2.89 25.94
C SER A 54 -19.94 -3.05 24.73
N VAL A 55 -21.03 -2.29 24.71
CA VAL A 55 -21.96 -2.29 23.59
C VAL A 55 -21.26 -1.77 22.33
N ILE A 56 -21.38 -2.53 21.25
CA ILE A 56 -20.78 -2.25 19.94
C ILE A 56 -21.92 -1.87 18.98
N GLU A 57 -21.82 -0.72 18.34
CA GLU A 57 -22.73 -0.34 17.26
C GLU A 57 -22.27 -1.02 15.95
N LEU A 58 -23.07 -1.97 15.47
CA LEU A 58 -22.80 -2.69 14.21
C LEU A 58 -23.28 -1.90 13.01
N ASP A 59 -24.44 -1.25 13.15
CA ASP A 59 -25.07 -0.34 12.21
C ASP A 59 -26.02 0.61 12.98
N PRO A 60 -26.62 1.64 12.34
CA PRO A 60 -27.46 2.64 13.04
C PRO A 60 -28.66 2.08 13.84
N ASN A 61 -29.05 0.84 13.57
CA ASN A 61 -30.22 0.20 14.19
C ASN A 61 -29.86 -1.10 14.94
N THR A 62 -28.59 -1.50 14.92
CA THR A 62 -28.15 -2.79 15.47
C THR A 62 -26.96 -2.60 16.40
N VAL A 63 -27.12 -3.06 17.63
CA VAL A 63 -26.05 -3.12 18.60
C VAL A 63 -25.76 -4.57 18.99
N GLY A 64 -24.55 -4.84 19.44
CA GLY A 64 -24.16 -6.15 19.90
C GLY A 64 -23.21 -6.10 21.08
N VAL A 65 -23.11 -7.17 21.80
CA VAL A 65 -22.10 -7.43 22.83
C VAL A 65 -21.42 -8.74 22.48
N VAL A 66 -20.11 -8.81 22.60
CA VAL A 66 -19.35 -10.00 22.29
C VAL A 66 -18.58 -10.49 23.50
N ARG A 67 -18.35 -11.79 23.51
CA ARG A 67 -17.52 -12.50 24.48
C ARG A 67 -16.70 -13.53 23.74
N VAL A 68 -15.44 -13.70 24.13
CA VAL A 68 -14.60 -14.76 23.59
C VAL A 68 -14.97 -16.09 24.24
N LYS A 69 -15.40 -17.04 23.41
CA LYS A 69 -15.73 -18.41 23.84
C LYS A 69 -14.49 -19.27 23.94
N GLU A 70 -13.56 -19.11 23.01
CA GLU A 70 -12.33 -19.87 22.91
C GLU A 70 -11.20 -18.98 22.38
N HIS A 71 -10.07 -18.99 23.08
CA HIS A 71 -8.87 -18.27 22.68
C HIS A 71 -7.77 -19.26 22.31
N ASN A 72 -7.52 -19.40 21.02
CA ASN A 72 -6.43 -20.20 20.49
C ASN A 72 -5.13 -19.38 20.48
N LYS A 73 -4.31 -19.54 21.51
CA LYS A 73 -3.02 -18.85 21.61
C LYS A 73 -2.08 -19.28 20.49
N PRO A 74 -1.25 -18.35 19.94
CA PRO A 74 -0.23 -18.72 18.97
C PRO A 74 0.67 -19.83 19.50
N LYS A 75 0.86 -20.89 18.72
CA LYS A 75 1.79 -21.97 19.04
C LYS A 75 2.94 -21.94 18.04
N GLN A 76 4.15 -22.11 18.54
CA GLN A 76 5.30 -22.32 17.66
C GLN A 76 5.13 -23.68 16.98
N LEU A 77 5.06 -23.65 15.65
CA LEU A 77 4.97 -24.86 14.85
C LEU A 77 6.36 -25.50 14.72
N PRO A 78 6.46 -26.82 14.77
CA PRO A 78 7.69 -27.53 14.47
C PRO A 78 8.22 -27.17 13.08
N LEU A 79 9.55 -27.17 12.93
CA LEU A 79 10.19 -26.80 11.64
C LEU A 79 9.71 -27.67 10.48
N GLU A 80 9.43 -28.94 10.71
CA GLU A 80 8.96 -29.90 9.71
C GLU A 80 7.65 -29.45 9.07
N GLN A 81 6.76 -28.80 9.83
CA GLN A 81 5.46 -28.34 9.34
C GLN A 81 5.56 -27.04 8.53
N VAL A 82 6.58 -26.23 8.77
CA VAL A 82 6.73 -24.91 8.14
C VAL A 82 7.90 -24.85 7.15
N ALA A 83 8.71 -25.91 7.07
CA ALA A 83 9.93 -25.94 6.26
C ALA A 83 9.68 -25.65 4.79
N GLU A 84 8.62 -26.22 4.20
CA GLU A 84 8.29 -25.98 2.79
C GLU A 84 7.87 -24.53 2.53
N SER A 85 7.03 -23.98 3.40
CA SER A 85 6.61 -22.57 3.32
C SER A 85 7.81 -21.62 3.43
N ILE A 86 8.69 -21.88 4.40
CA ILE A 86 9.92 -21.09 4.59
C ILE A 86 10.84 -21.21 3.38
N ARG A 87 11.04 -22.42 2.82
CA ARG A 87 11.84 -22.61 1.62
C ARG A 87 11.28 -21.85 0.43
N ALA A 88 9.96 -21.92 0.19
CA ALA A 88 9.31 -21.22 -0.89
C ALA A 88 9.51 -19.69 -0.74
N GLN A 89 9.34 -19.17 0.45
CA GLN A 89 9.54 -17.75 0.73
C GLN A 89 11.00 -17.32 0.56
N LEU A 90 11.95 -18.08 1.11
CA LEU A 90 13.38 -17.79 0.97
C LEU A 90 13.85 -17.90 -0.49
N THR A 91 13.32 -18.88 -1.24
CA THR A 91 13.63 -19.01 -2.67
C THR A 91 13.15 -17.79 -3.43
N LYS A 92 11.92 -17.31 -3.16
CA LYS A 92 11.39 -16.10 -3.79
C LYS A 92 12.23 -14.86 -3.47
N VAL A 93 12.62 -14.68 -2.21
CA VAL A 93 13.46 -13.55 -1.77
C VAL A 93 14.83 -13.61 -2.46
N ARG A 94 15.51 -14.75 -2.42
CA ARG A 94 16.82 -14.91 -3.06
C ARG A 94 16.78 -14.74 -4.58
N ALA A 95 15.72 -15.23 -5.23
CA ALA A 95 15.51 -15.01 -6.65
C ALA A 95 15.36 -13.52 -6.98
N SER A 96 14.58 -12.80 -6.21
CA SER A 96 14.38 -11.35 -6.37
C SER A 96 15.69 -10.56 -6.15
N GLU A 97 16.48 -10.92 -5.14
CA GLU A 97 17.78 -10.32 -4.87
C GLU A 97 18.77 -10.59 -6.02
N ALA A 98 18.79 -11.82 -6.55
CA ALA A 98 19.65 -12.19 -7.69
C ALA A 98 19.25 -11.45 -8.98
N VAL A 99 17.93 -11.31 -9.23
CA VAL A 99 17.41 -10.55 -10.38
C VAL A 99 17.78 -9.07 -10.25
N LYS A 100 17.63 -8.49 -9.05
CA LYS A 100 18.02 -7.11 -8.78
C LYS A 100 19.52 -6.90 -9.03
N ALA A 101 20.38 -7.76 -8.48
CA ALA A 101 21.83 -7.64 -8.65
C ALA A 101 22.24 -7.68 -10.12
N LYS A 102 21.70 -8.64 -10.90
CA LYS A 102 21.93 -8.71 -12.35
C LYS A 102 21.39 -7.51 -13.10
N GLY A 103 20.21 -7.01 -12.69
CA GLY A 103 19.61 -5.82 -13.30
C GLY A 103 20.43 -4.56 -13.05
N GLU A 104 20.99 -4.39 -11.86
CA GLU A 104 21.89 -3.28 -11.52
C GLU A 104 23.22 -3.35 -12.31
N GLU A 105 23.78 -4.54 -12.47
CA GLU A 105 24.96 -4.77 -13.31
C GLU A 105 24.70 -4.40 -14.77
N GLN A 106 23.58 -4.85 -15.33
CA GLN A 106 23.17 -4.49 -16.69
C GLN A 106 22.91 -2.99 -16.84
N LEU A 107 22.27 -2.38 -15.86
CA LEU A 107 22.03 -0.94 -15.84
C LEU A 107 23.34 -0.14 -15.85
N ALA A 108 24.33 -0.57 -15.08
CA ALA A 108 25.67 0.04 -15.07
C ALA A 108 26.34 -0.07 -16.46
N ALA A 109 26.33 -1.26 -17.06
CA ALA A 109 26.90 -1.49 -18.39
C ALA A 109 26.22 -0.62 -19.49
N LEU A 110 24.88 -0.44 -19.39
CA LEU A 110 24.11 0.43 -20.30
C LEU A 110 24.49 1.90 -20.14
N ARG A 111 24.68 2.37 -18.91
CA ARG A 111 25.08 3.76 -18.62
C ARG A 111 26.49 4.07 -19.09
N GLU A 112 27.39 3.08 -19.05
CA GLU A 112 28.77 3.20 -19.53
C GLU A 112 28.90 3.01 -21.06
N GLY A 113 27.78 2.72 -21.75
CA GLY A 113 27.79 2.49 -23.20
C GLY A 113 28.43 1.19 -23.64
N GLN A 114 28.67 0.25 -22.71
CA GLN A 114 29.31 -1.04 -23.00
C GLN A 114 28.38 -2.01 -23.74
N THR A 115 27.06 -1.79 -23.64
CA THR A 115 26.08 -2.62 -24.35
C THR A 115 25.20 -1.72 -25.22
N PRO A 116 25.33 -1.75 -26.54
CA PRO A 116 24.45 -0.99 -27.43
C PRO A 116 23.06 -1.60 -27.41
N VAL A 117 22.09 -0.80 -26.96
CA VAL A 117 20.67 -1.15 -27.03
C VAL A 117 20.13 -0.67 -28.35
N SER A 118 20.03 -1.52 -29.35
CA SER A 118 19.32 -1.18 -30.57
C SER A 118 17.81 -1.26 -30.34
N GLN A 119 17.04 -0.40 -31.01
CA GLN A 119 15.56 -0.48 -30.97
C GLN A 119 15.01 -1.81 -31.54
N ALA A 120 15.85 -2.58 -32.24
CA ALA A 120 15.52 -3.89 -32.80
C ALA A 120 15.57 -5.03 -31.79
N ASP A 121 16.02 -4.79 -30.57
CA ASP A 121 16.22 -5.84 -29.55
C ASP A 121 14.96 -6.20 -28.75
N ALA A 122 13.78 -6.05 -29.34
CA ALA A 122 12.54 -6.63 -28.79
C ALA A 122 12.68 -8.14 -28.50
N LYS A 123 13.64 -8.82 -29.15
CA LYS A 123 14.04 -10.20 -28.89
C LYS A 123 14.73 -10.39 -27.55
N GLN A 124 15.20 -9.32 -26.90
CA GLN A 124 15.87 -9.35 -25.59
C GLN A 124 14.97 -8.87 -24.44
N GLY A 125 13.65 -8.81 -24.65
CA GLY A 125 12.70 -8.44 -23.60
C GLY A 125 12.45 -6.95 -23.43
N TRP A 126 12.83 -6.12 -24.41
CA TRP A 126 12.47 -4.70 -24.43
C TRP A 126 11.08 -4.47 -25.00
N THR A 127 10.30 -3.69 -24.31
CA THR A 127 9.00 -3.17 -24.79
C THR A 127 9.15 -1.69 -25.10
N VAL A 128 8.83 -1.29 -26.34
CA VAL A 128 8.86 0.11 -26.75
C VAL A 128 7.48 0.72 -26.50
N VAL A 129 7.46 1.83 -25.78
CA VAL A 129 6.26 2.64 -25.56
C VAL A 129 6.52 4.01 -26.17
N GLU A 130 5.81 4.31 -27.27
CA GLU A 130 5.90 5.62 -27.93
C GLU A 130 5.04 6.64 -27.20
N ALA A 131 5.58 7.85 -26.98
CA ALA A 131 4.87 8.98 -26.37
C ALA A 131 4.11 8.64 -25.07
N ALA A 132 4.77 7.93 -24.15
CA ALA A 132 4.17 7.53 -22.88
C ALA A 132 3.61 8.71 -22.09
N THR A 133 2.37 8.58 -21.61
CA THR A 133 1.71 9.54 -20.74
C THR A 133 1.76 9.09 -19.28
N ARG A 134 1.48 10.00 -18.32
CA ARG A 134 1.44 9.67 -16.89
C ARG A 134 0.36 8.65 -16.51
N SER A 135 -0.65 8.48 -17.35
CA SER A 135 -1.77 7.53 -17.21
C SER A 135 -1.74 6.47 -18.31
N GLN A 136 -0.55 6.13 -18.83
CA GLN A 136 -0.40 5.13 -19.89
C GLN A 136 -0.94 3.77 -19.44
N GLU A 137 -1.92 3.25 -20.18
CA GLU A 137 -2.44 1.90 -19.97
C GLU A 137 -1.44 0.82 -20.40
N GLY A 138 -1.47 -0.32 -19.75
CA GLY A 138 -0.61 -1.47 -20.05
C GLY A 138 0.83 -1.34 -19.53
N VAL A 139 1.16 -0.27 -18.81
CA VAL A 139 2.45 -0.08 -18.14
C VAL A 139 2.25 -0.04 -16.64
N GLU A 140 3.08 -0.77 -15.91
CA GLU A 140 3.03 -0.80 -14.44
C GLU A 140 3.15 0.62 -13.86
N PRO A 141 2.28 1.05 -12.94
CA PRO A 141 2.28 2.41 -12.39
C PRO A 141 3.62 2.82 -11.76
N ALA A 142 4.33 1.88 -11.14
CA ALA A 142 5.66 2.12 -10.58
C ALA A 142 6.69 2.47 -11.65
N VAL A 143 6.58 1.84 -12.84
CA VAL A 143 7.46 2.14 -14.00
C VAL A 143 7.17 3.54 -14.52
N LEU A 144 5.90 3.92 -14.69
CA LEU A 144 5.53 5.27 -15.10
C LEU A 144 6.02 6.32 -14.10
N GLN A 145 5.83 6.07 -12.81
CA GLN A 145 6.30 6.98 -11.78
C GLN A 145 7.82 7.17 -11.82
N ALA A 146 8.57 6.10 -12.03
CA ALA A 146 10.01 6.16 -12.18
C ALA A 146 10.41 6.91 -13.46
N LEU A 147 9.78 6.58 -14.60
CA LEU A 147 10.02 7.23 -15.90
C LEU A 147 9.87 8.76 -15.81
N PHE A 148 8.78 9.24 -15.22
CA PHE A 148 8.50 10.67 -15.11
C PHE A 148 9.32 11.41 -14.04
N ARG A 149 10.16 10.70 -13.30
CA ARG A 149 11.18 11.28 -12.39
C ARG A 149 12.57 11.31 -13.02
N MET A 150 12.76 10.63 -14.15
CA MET A 150 14.07 10.60 -14.81
C MET A 150 14.46 11.98 -15.36
N PRO A 151 15.76 12.30 -15.34
CA PRO A 151 16.24 13.49 -16.02
C PRO A 151 16.02 13.37 -17.52
N LYS A 152 15.67 14.51 -18.17
CA LYS A 152 15.58 14.58 -19.63
C LYS A 152 16.94 14.22 -20.24
N PRO A 153 16.98 13.39 -21.30
CA PRO A 153 18.20 13.09 -22.04
C PRO A 153 18.88 14.38 -22.54
N GLU A 154 20.18 14.43 -22.48
CA GLU A 154 20.97 15.58 -22.95
C GLU A 154 20.92 15.72 -24.48
N ALA A 155 20.90 14.59 -25.20
CA ALA A 155 20.82 14.53 -26.64
C ALA A 155 20.08 13.26 -27.07
N ALA A 156 19.62 13.22 -28.30
CA ALA A 156 18.87 12.09 -28.87
C ALA A 156 19.69 10.78 -28.91
N ASP A 157 21.00 10.88 -29.01
CA ASP A 157 21.95 9.76 -29.02
C ASP A 157 22.43 9.37 -27.61
N LYS A 158 22.04 10.13 -26.57
CA LYS A 158 22.41 9.88 -25.18
C LYS A 158 21.18 9.65 -24.30
N PRO A 159 20.55 8.48 -24.37
CA PRO A 159 19.36 8.16 -23.56
C PRO A 159 19.69 8.15 -22.06
N SER A 160 18.70 8.45 -21.24
CA SER A 160 18.79 8.30 -19.80
C SER A 160 18.31 6.90 -19.40
N PHE A 161 18.95 6.31 -18.38
CA PHE A 161 18.59 4.98 -17.88
C PHE A 161 18.25 5.02 -16.40
N ALA A 162 17.21 4.28 -16.00
CA ALA A 162 16.86 4.03 -14.62
C ALA A 162 16.52 2.55 -14.42
N GLY A 163 16.69 2.05 -13.20
CA GLY A 163 16.29 0.71 -12.80
C GLY A 163 15.40 0.76 -11.58
N ILE A 164 14.39 -0.08 -11.53
CA ILE A 164 13.48 -0.22 -10.39
C ILE A 164 13.17 -1.68 -10.11
N SER A 165 13.02 -2.02 -8.82
CA SER A 165 12.46 -3.30 -8.41
C SER A 165 10.95 -3.17 -8.25
N LEU A 166 10.21 -4.15 -8.75
CA LEU A 166 8.75 -4.24 -8.61
C LEU A 166 8.38 -5.12 -7.42
N GLY A 167 7.16 -4.95 -6.92
CA GLY A 167 6.65 -5.71 -5.77
C GLY A 167 6.49 -7.21 -6.01
N ASN A 168 6.44 -7.63 -7.27
CA ASN A 168 6.40 -9.05 -7.68
C ASN A 168 7.78 -9.72 -7.67
N GLY A 169 8.88 -8.97 -7.47
CA GLY A 169 10.25 -9.45 -7.46
C GLY A 169 11.02 -9.23 -8.77
N ASP A 170 10.38 -8.65 -9.78
CA ASP A 170 11.02 -8.30 -11.04
C ASP A 170 11.89 -7.04 -10.90
N PHE A 171 12.90 -6.91 -11.78
CA PHE A 171 13.67 -5.69 -11.95
C PHE A 171 13.48 -5.15 -13.36
N VAL A 172 13.05 -3.89 -13.46
CA VAL A 172 12.79 -3.24 -14.75
C VAL A 172 13.82 -2.17 -15.01
N ILE A 173 14.43 -2.21 -16.20
CA ILE A 173 15.31 -1.16 -16.70
C ILE A 173 14.50 -0.28 -17.65
N ILE A 174 14.52 1.01 -17.41
CA ILE A 174 13.83 2.02 -18.19
C ILE A 174 14.87 2.79 -19.00
N ARG A 175 14.65 2.90 -20.31
CA ARG A 175 15.41 3.74 -21.22
C ARG A 175 14.53 4.88 -21.68
N LEU A 176 14.90 6.10 -21.35
CA LEU A 176 14.23 7.31 -21.82
C LEU A 176 15.02 7.88 -23.01
N ASN A 177 14.40 7.85 -24.20
CA ASN A 177 15.03 8.34 -25.43
C ASN A 177 14.81 9.84 -25.65
N GLY A 178 13.73 10.40 -25.10
CA GLY A 178 13.41 11.81 -25.27
C GLY A 178 12.17 12.20 -24.48
N VAL A 179 11.94 13.48 -24.41
CA VAL A 179 10.75 14.08 -23.79
C VAL A 179 10.15 15.05 -24.82
N SER A 180 8.91 14.79 -25.19
CA SER A 180 8.12 15.69 -26.03
C SER A 180 7.08 16.43 -25.19
N GLN A 181 6.77 17.63 -25.59
CA GLN A 181 5.60 18.34 -25.07
C GLN A 181 4.37 17.94 -25.88
N PRO A 182 3.20 17.79 -25.25
CA PRO A 182 1.97 17.56 -26.02
C PRO A 182 1.72 18.76 -26.95
N GLU A 183 1.31 18.47 -28.18
CA GLU A 183 0.94 19.51 -29.15
C GLU A 183 -0.36 20.24 -28.73
N GLN A 184 -1.10 19.67 -27.82
CA GLN A 184 -2.38 20.18 -27.35
C GLN A 184 -2.17 21.42 -26.49
N VAL A 185 -2.50 22.56 -27.03
CA VAL A 185 -2.56 23.82 -26.27
C VAL A 185 -3.78 23.76 -25.36
N LEU A 186 -3.56 23.89 -24.05
CA LEU A 186 -4.67 23.99 -23.09
C LEU A 186 -5.60 25.13 -23.46
N SER A 187 -6.90 24.89 -23.39
CA SER A 187 -7.89 25.96 -23.53
C SER A 187 -7.68 27.04 -22.46
N GLU A 188 -8.14 28.27 -22.70
CA GLU A 188 -8.05 29.32 -21.69
C GLU A 188 -8.83 28.98 -20.41
N ASP A 189 -9.95 28.25 -20.56
CA ASP A 189 -10.73 27.75 -19.43
C ASP A 189 -9.96 26.72 -18.60
N ASP A 190 -9.25 25.76 -19.25
CA ASP A 190 -8.40 24.80 -18.58
C ASP A 190 -7.23 25.49 -17.85
N LYS A 191 -6.59 26.46 -18.49
CA LYS A 191 -5.53 27.26 -17.86
C LYS A 191 -6.05 27.99 -16.62
N ALA A 192 -7.24 28.60 -16.71
CA ALA A 192 -7.85 29.28 -15.57
C ALA A 192 -8.24 28.31 -14.44
N MET A 193 -8.71 27.11 -14.79
CA MET A 193 -9.04 26.05 -13.83
C MET A 193 -7.78 25.55 -13.11
N TYR A 194 -6.74 25.20 -13.87
CA TYR A 194 -5.47 24.77 -13.28
C TYR A 194 -4.80 25.88 -12.47
N GLY A 195 -4.87 27.13 -12.93
CA GLY A 195 -4.36 28.28 -12.18
C GLY A 195 -5.01 28.41 -10.81
N ARG A 196 -6.35 28.32 -10.74
CA ARG A 196 -7.11 28.35 -9.48
C ARG A 196 -6.75 27.18 -8.58
N PHE A 197 -6.63 25.98 -9.14
CA PHE A 197 -6.24 24.80 -8.38
C PHE A 197 -4.82 24.93 -7.76
N LEU A 198 -3.86 25.38 -8.55
CA LEU A 198 -2.48 25.62 -8.07
C LEU A 198 -2.42 26.73 -7.03
N ALA A 199 -3.15 27.82 -7.22
CA ALA A 199 -3.23 28.92 -6.24
C ALA A 199 -3.85 28.46 -4.91
N SER A 200 -4.92 27.67 -4.97
CA SER A 200 -5.54 27.09 -3.76
C SER A 200 -4.56 26.18 -3.01
N ARG A 201 -3.83 25.32 -3.73
CA ARG A 201 -2.85 24.42 -3.14
C ARG A 201 -1.66 25.16 -2.54
N ALA A 202 -1.15 26.17 -3.23
CA ALA A 202 -0.08 27.01 -2.71
C ALA A 202 -0.54 27.75 -1.45
N GLY A 203 -1.74 28.33 -1.44
CA GLY A 203 -2.30 28.98 -0.26
C GLY A 203 -2.48 28.04 0.94
N GLN A 204 -2.85 26.79 0.70
CA GLN A 204 -2.91 25.77 1.78
C GLN A 204 -1.52 25.45 2.35
N GLN A 205 -0.50 25.35 1.48
CA GLN A 205 0.88 25.09 1.89
C GLN A 205 1.45 26.28 2.67
N ASP A 206 1.23 27.50 2.20
CA ASP A 206 1.66 28.73 2.86
C ASP A 206 0.98 28.88 4.22
N PHE A 207 -0.32 28.60 4.30
CA PHE A 207 -1.04 28.62 5.57
C PHE A 207 -0.55 27.56 6.55
N ALA A 208 -0.25 26.34 6.05
CA ALA A 208 0.30 25.27 6.88
C ALA A 208 1.70 25.63 7.41
N ALA A 209 2.55 26.22 6.56
CA ALA A 209 3.88 26.69 6.95
C ALA A 209 3.80 27.85 7.97
N PHE A 210 2.89 28.79 7.76
CA PHE A 210 2.64 29.89 8.68
C PHE A 210 2.15 29.37 10.04
N ARG A 211 1.18 28.46 10.06
CA ARG A 211 0.70 27.83 11.29
C ARG A 211 1.82 27.12 12.04
N LYS A 212 2.62 26.33 11.32
CA LYS A 212 3.78 25.65 11.92
C LYS A 212 4.77 26.62 12.54
N GLN A 213 5.06 27.73 11.85
CA GLN A 213 5.94 28.78 12.39
C GLN A 213 5.35 29.45 13.65
N LEU A 214 4.04 29.63 13.71
CA LEU A 214 3.39 30.15 14.91
C LEU A 214 3.46 29.14 16.07
N GLU A 215 3.20 27.85 15.79
CA GLU A 215 3.31 26.76 16.79
C GLU A 215 4.73 26.65 17.35
N GLU A 216 5.76 26.79 16.52
CA GLU A 216 7.17 26.76 16.94
C GLU A 216 7.60 27.97 17.80
N LYS A 217 6.90 29.12 17.64
CA LYS A 217 7.19 30.35 18.38
C LYS A 217 6.27 30.54 19.60
N ALA A 218 5.20 29.81 19.71
CA ALA A 218 4.26 29.90 20.81
C ALA A 218 4.70 29.01 21.98
N ASP A 219 4.56 29.54 23.17
CA ASP A 219 4.67 28.75 24.41
C ASP A 219 3.29 28.11 24.65
N ILE A 220 3.16 26.83 24.27
CA ILE A 220 1.87 26.12 24.32
C ILE A 220 1.85 25.22 25.55
N GLU A 221 1.15 25.66 26.59
CA GLU A 221 0.80 24.81 27.72
C GLU A 221 -0.42 23.97 27.38
N ARG A 222 -0.30 22.65 27.47
CA ARG A 222 -1.43 21.70 27.32
C ARG A 222 -1.81 21.21 28.72
N PHE A 223 -3.02 21.55 29.15
CA PHE A 223 -3.62 21.07 30.39
C PHE A 223 -4.37 19.78 30.17
#